data_a7fdf0fd8e40d8ae5c2f68ecc7d303e1
#
_entry.id   a7fdf0fd8e40d8ae5c2f68ecc7d303e1
#
_cell.length_a   1.000
_cell.length_b   1.000
_cell.length_c   1.000
_cell.angle_alpha   90.00
_cell.angle_beta   90.00
_cell.angle_gamma   90.00
#
_symmetry.space_group_name_H-M   'P 1'
#
loop_
_entity.id
_entity.type
_entity.pdbx_description
1 polymer ?
#
loop_
_entity_poly.entity_id
_entity_poly.type
_entity_poly.pdbx_seq_one_letter_code
_entity_poly.pdbx_strand_id
1 'polypeptide(L)'
;MAKEVIFGEEARRRMKAGIDKLADAVRITLGPRGRNVIIDKKFGSPDITNDGVTIAQEQEYKDEFENMGAQLVKEVASKTNDIAGDGTTTATILAHAMIEEGFKNLAAGANPMELKRGLEKGSAVIVDELKKQSRALKTKEETAQVATISANDESIGKIIADAMEAVGDDGVITVEDSDTIETYYEVVEGMQFDREYISPYFVTDPKKMEVVLEKPLILVTDQELKSATDLVPLLEKVAQAGKPLLVIAKDVTGEALTTLVLNKLKGTLTSCAVKAPGFGDRRKAMLEDIAVLTGGTVVAEDAGMQIKDTTLDMLGTAETVKVCLLYTSPSPRDLSTSRMPSSA
;
A
#
# COMPACT_ATOMS: atom_id res chain seq x y z
N MET A 1 10.85 22.74 -19.72
CA MET A 1 11.36 22.05 -20.93
C MET A 1 10.33 22.16 -22.03
N ALA A 2 10.75 22.35 -23.29
CA ALA A 2 9.86 22.29 -24.44
C ALA A 2 9.33 20.85 -24.58
N LYS A 3 8.05 20.69 -24.93
CA LYS A 3 7.46 19.37 -25.19
C LYS A 3 7.76 18.98 -26.64
N GLU A 4 8.29 17.77 -26.83
CA GLU A 4 8.42 17.17 -28.15
C GLU A 4 7.13 16.42 -28.49
N VAL A 5 6.65 16.55 -29.75
CA VAL A 5 5.42 15.89 -30.20
C VAL A 5 5.73 15.15 -31.50
N ILE A 6 5.54 13.84 -31.50
CA ILE A 6 5.66 12.99 -32.69
C ILE A 6 4.34 12.33 -33.03
N PHE A 7 4.12 12.03 -34.31
CA PHE A 7 2.86 11.50 -34.82
C PHE A 7 3.06 10.27 -35.70
N GLY A 8 1.98 9.56 -35.93
CA GLY A 8 1.89 8.53 -36.94
C GLY A 8 2.67 7.26 -36.60
N GLU A 9 3.31 6.71 -37.63
CA GLU A 9 4.00 5.42 -37.53
C GLU A 9 5.27 5.49 -36.69
N GLU A 10 5.99 6.59 -36.72
CA GLU A 10 7.21 6.77 -35.95
C GLU A 10 6.94 6.75 -34.46
N ALA A 11 5.88 7.46 -33.98
CA ALA A 11 5.46 7.44 -32.60
C ALA A 11 5.14 6.01 -32.14
N ARG A 12 4.35 5.28 -32.91
CA ARG A 12 3.99 3.89 -32.60
C ARG A 12 5.20 2.98 -32.55
N ARG A 13 6.13 3.13 -33.52
CA ARG A 13 7.34 2.30 -33.58
C ARG A 13 8.24 2.50 -32.35
N ARG A 14 8.48 3.75 -31.95
CA ARG A 14 9.34 4.06 -30.78
C ARG A 14 8.69 3.56 -29.49
N MET A 15 7.40 3.82 -29.28
CA MET A 15 6.67 3.30 -28.11
C MET A 15 6.67 1.77 -28.07
N LYS A 16 6.42 1.12 -29.23
CA LYS A 16 6.45 -0.34 -29.33
C LYS A 16 7.81 -0.92 -28.94
N ALA A 17 8.90 -0.29 -29.33
CA ALA A 17 10.24 -0.76 -28.97
C ALA A 17 10.46 -0.79 -27.46
N GLY A 18 9.94 0.18 -26.71
CA GLY A 18 9.98 0.17 -25.25
C GLY A 18 9.10 -0.92 -24.63
N ILE A 19 7.90 -1.12 -25.18
CA ILE A 19 6.99 -2.20 -24.76
C ILE A 19 7.65 -3.57 -25.00
N ASP A 20 8.23 -3.79 -26.17
CA ASP A 20 8.88 -5.06 -26.52
C ASP A 20 10.07 -5.35 -25.58
N LYS A 21 10.95 -4.38 -25.33
CA LYS A 21 12.10 -4.52 -24.43
C LYS A 21 11.70 -4.90 -23.02
N LEU A 22 10.68 -4.23 -22.48
CA LEU A 22 10.20 -4.54 -21.14
C LEU A 22 9.55 -5.93 -21.09
N ALA A 23 8.67 -6.24 -22.04
CA ALA A 23 8.02 -7.54 -22.10
C ALA A 23 9.01 -8.71 -22.26
N ASP A 24 10.06 -8.51 -23.05
CA ASP A 24 11.10 -9.53 -23.22
C ASP A 24 11.92 -9.74 -21.95
N ALA A 25 12.22 -8.67 -21.18
CA ALA A 25 12.89 -8.81 -19.89
C ALA A 25 12.04 -9.58 -18.86
N VAL A 26 10.73 -9.34 -18.84
CA VAL A 26 9.81 -10.04 -17.94
C VAL A 26 9.50 -11.47 -18.41
N ARG A 27 9.38 -11.70 -19.70
CA ARG A 27 9.01 -13.00 -20.32
C ARG A 27 9.92 -14.14 -19.92
N ILE A 28 11.21 -13.89 -19.71
CA ILE A 28 12.18 -14.95 -19.39
C ILE A 28 11.96 -15.59 -18.02
N THR A 29 11.17 -14.96 -17.16
CA THR A 29 10.82 -15.48 -15.83
C THR A 29 9.58 -16.37 -15.83
N LEU A 30 8.87 -16.49 -16.97
CA LEU A 30 7.59 -17.19 -17.04
C LEU A 30 7.74 -18.72 -16.91
N GLY A 31 6.92 -19.30 -16.05
CA GLY A 31 6.64 -20.73 -15.97
C GLY A 31 7.78 -21.56 -15.34
N PRO A 32 7.69 -22.91 -15.41
CA PRO A 32 8.59 -23.82 -14.69
C PRO A 32 10.02 -23.84 -15.22
N ARG A 33 10.28 -23.20 -16.35
CA ARG A 33 11.63 -22.98 -16.90
C ARG A 33 12.05 -21.52 -16.81
N GLY A 34 11.32 -20.73 -16.03
CA GLY A 34 11.62 -19.33 -15.78
C GLY A 34 13.04 -19.17 -15.20
N ARG A 35 13.67 -18.07 -15.55
CA ARG A 35 15.02 -17.71 -15.10
C ARG A 35 14.97 -16.45 -14.28
N ASN A 36 15.93 -16.29 -13.39
CA ASN A 36 16.09 -15.05 -12.67
C ASN A 36 16.71 -13.96 -13.57
N VAL A 37 16.35 -12.73 -13.30
CA VAL A 37 16.94 -11.52 -13.86
C VAL A 37 17.85 -10.90 -12.81
N ILE A 38 19.01 -10.42 -13.25
CA ILE A 38 19.93 -9.67 -12.41
C ILE A 38 19.72 -8.20 -12.71
N ILE A 39 19.35 -7.43 -11.68
CA ILE A 39 19.11 -6.00 -11.78
C ILE A 39 20.27 -5.27 -11.12
N ASP A 40 20.96 -4.42 -11.88
CA ASP A 40 22.06 -3.62 -11.38
C ASP A 40 21.52 -2.47 -10.49
N LYS A 41 22.10 -2.31 -9.31
CA LYS A 41 21.79 -1.22 -8.40
C LYS A 41 22.95 -0.23 -8.34
N LYS A 42 22.65 1.06 -8.37
CA LYS A 42 23.66 2.13 -8.24
C LYS A 42 24.42 2.05 -6.92
N PHE A 43 23.82 1.51 -5.88
CA PHE A 43 24.39 1.31 -4.56
C PHE A 43 24.02 -0.05 -4.03
N GLY A 44 24.99 -0.82 -3.53
CA GLY A 44 24.77 -2.16 -2.98
C GLY A 44 25.05 -3.27 -3.99
N SER A 45 24.67 -4.48 -3.64
CA SER A 45 24.76 -5.66 -4.52
C SER A 45 23.60 -5.68 -5.52
N PRO A 46 23.81 -6.28 -6.73
CA PRO A 46 22.72 -6.48 -7.67
C PRO A 46 21.59 -7.32 -7.08
N ASP A 47 20.35 -6.99 -7.45
CA ASP A 47 19.19 -7.82 -7.12
C ASP A 47 19.04 -8.98 -8.10
N ILE A 48 18.71 -10.14 -7.57
CA ILE A 48 18.40 -11.34 -8.36
C ILE A 48 16.96 -11.70 -8.10
N THR A 49 16.11 -11.54 -9.10
CA THR A 49 14.67 -11.76 -8.95
C THR A 49 14.05 -12.44 -10.17
N ASN A 50 12.94 -13.12 -9.97
CA ASN A 50 12.06 -13.64 -11.02
C ASN A 50 10.65 -13.00 -10.96
N ASP A 51 10.45 -12.03 -10.07
CA ASP A 51 9.19 -11.34 -9.95
C ASP A 51 8.98 -10.33 -11.08
N GLY A 52 7.86 -10.48 -11.79
CA GLY A 52 7.56 -9.68 -12.98
C GLY A 52 7.33 -8.19 -12.67
N VAL A 53 6.71 -7.85 -11.54
CA VAL A 53 6.47 -6.43 -11.19
C VAL A 53 7.78 -5.74 -10.82
N THR A 54 8.64 -6.38 -10.02
CA THR A 54 9.95 -5.85 -9.64
C THR A 54 10.80 -5.59 -10.89
N ILE A 55 10.88 -6.58 -11.81
CA ILE A 55 11.61 -6.42 -13.07
C ILE A 55 11.03 -5.28 -13.90
N ALA A 56 9.71 -5.19 -14.02
CA ALA A 56 9.07 -4.14 -14.80
C ALA A 56 9.34 -2.75 -14.20
N GLN A 57 9.28 -2.59 -12.90
CA GLN A 57 9.47 -1.32 -12.21
C GLN A 57 10.88 -0.73 -12.37
N GLU A 58 11.89 -1.59 -12.42
CA GLU A 58 13.29 -1.17 -12.57
C GLU A 58 13.69 -0.83 -14.02
N GLN A 59 12.82 -1.09 -15.02
CA GLN A 59 13.14 -0.78 -16.42
C GLN A 59 13.01 0.71 -16.71
N GLU A 60 14.11 1.36 -17.09
CA GLU A 60 14.14 2.74 -17.59
C GLU A 60 14.95 2.82 -18.88
N TYR A 61 14.45 3.56 -19.86
CA TYR A 61 15.09 3.71 -21.16
C TYR A 61 15.48 5.16 -21.42
N LYS A 62 16.62 5.34 -22.09
CA LYS A 62 17.14 6.69 -22.42
C LYS A 62 16.26 7.43 -23.44
N ASP A 63 15.64 6.71 -24.35
CA ASP A 63 14.71 7.30 -25.31
C ASP A 63 13.37 7.56 -24.60
N GLU A 64 12.92 8.80 -24.58
CA GLU A 64 11.71 9.24 -23.88
C GLU A 64 10.45 8.53 -24.41
N PHE A 65 10.35 8.26 -25.71
CA PHE A 65 9.19 7.60 -26.30
C PHE A 65 9.22 6.08 -26.06
N GLU A 66 10.40 5.45 -26.09
CA GLU A 66 10.54 4.06 -25.64
C GLU A 66 10.15 3.94 -24.15
N ASN A 67 10.61 4.88 -23.33
CA ASN A 67 10.28 4.91 -21.91
C ASN A 67 8.77 5.09 -21.66
N MET A 68 8.09 5.96 -22.44
CA MET A 68 6.63 6.09 -22.38
C MET A 68 5.92 4.76 -22.69
N GLY A 69 6.38 4.02 -23.72
CA GLY A 69 5.84 2.70 -24.04
C GLY A 69 6.02 1.71 -22.89
N ALA A 70 7.21 1.66 -22.29
CA ALA A 70 7.50 0.83 -21.13
C ALA A 70 6.62 1.20 -19.93
N GLN A 71 6.40 2.48 -19.65
CA GLN A 71 5.56 2.94 -18.55
C GLN A 71 4.12 2.42 -18.64
N LEU A 72 3.54 2.32 -19.84
CA LEU A 72 2.20 1.75 -20.02
C LEU A 72 2.12 0.28 -19.59
N VAL A 73 3.17 -0.50 -19.86
CA VAL A 73 3.21 -1.92 -19.48
C VAL A 73 3.60 -2.09 -18.01
N LYS A 74 4.44 -1.20 -17.45
CA LYS A 74 4.67 -1.13 -16.00
C LYS A 74 3.37 -0.96 -15.24
N GLU A 75 2.49 -0.08 -15.71
CA GLU A 75 1.20 0.15 -15.06
C GLU A 75 0.33 -1.12 -15.03
N VAL A 76 0.39 -1.95 -16.08
CA VAL A 76 -0.31 -3.25 -16.10
C VAL A 76 0.23 -4.18 -15.00
N ALA A 77 1.56 -4.29 -14.89
CA ALA A 77 2.18 -5.13 -13.85
C ALA A 77 1.82 -4.63 -12.43
N SER A 78 1.95 -3.32 -12.19
CA SER A 78 1.65 -2.71 -10.89
C SER A 78 0.17 -2.88 -10.49
N LYS A 79 -0.78 -2.60 -11.40
CA LYS A 79 -2.21 -2.80 -11.13
C LYS A 79 -2.56 -4.26 -10.86
N THR A 80 -1.90 -5.20 -11.55
CA THR A 80 -2.12 -6.63 -11.29
C THR A 80 -1.61 -7.01 -9.90
N ASN A 81 -0.45 -6.49 -9.51
CA ASN A 81 0.11 -6.69 -8.18
C ASN A 81 -0.81 -6.11 -7.09
N ASP A 82 -1.31 -4.89 -7.27
CA ASP A 82 -2.17 -4.21 -6.29
C ASP A 82 -3.51 -4.93 -6.06
N ILE A 83 -4.04 -5.62 -7.09
CA ILE A 83 -5.33 -6.29 -7.03
C ILE A 83 -5.21 -7.75 -6.60
N ALA A 84 -4.22 -8.48 -7.11
CA ALA A 84 -4.11 -9.93 -6.96
C ALA A 84 -2.83 -10.39 -6.25
N GLY A 85 -1.80 -9.55 -6.15
CA GLY A 85 -0.50 -9.91 -5.57
C GLY A 85 0.31 -10.93 -6.38
N ASP A 86 -0.24 -11.48 -7.46
CA ASP A 86 0.38 -12.50 -8.30
C ASP A 86 -0.05 -12.37 -9.77
N GLY A 87 0.62 -13.08 -10.67
CA GLY A 87 0.30 -13.09 -12.10
C GLY A 87 0.82 -11.89 -12.88
N THR A 88 1.72 -11.09 -12.32
CA THR A 88 2.27 -9.87 -12.95
C THR A 88 3.02 -10.15 -14.25
N THR A 89 3.81 -11.23 -14.28
CA THR A 89 4.50 -11.72 -15.49
C THR A 89 3.49 -12.08 -16.59
N THR A 90 2.45 -12.85 -16.25
CA THR A 90 1.40 -13.27 -17.19
C THR A 90 0.64 -12.07 -17.74
N ALA A 91 0.25 -11.13 -16.89
CA ALA A 91 -0.47 -9.92 -17.29
C ALA A 91 0.36 -9.06 -18.24
N THR A 92 1.66 -8.89 -17.96
CA THR A 92 2.62 -8.17 -18.81
C THR A 92 2.72 -8.79 -20.21
N ILE A 93 2.83 -10.11 -20.29
CA ILE A 93 2.95 -10.83 -21.56
C ILE A 93 1.65 -10.79 -22.37
N LEU A 94 0.50 -10.92 -21.69
CA LEU A 94 -0.81 -10.79 -22.34
C LEU A 94 -1.02 -9.39 -22.90
N ALA A 95 -0.69 -8.35 -22.12
CA ALA A 95 -0.76 -6.97 -22.58
C ALA A 95 0.13 -6.75 -23.81
N HIS A 96 1.37 -7.22 -23.77
CA HIS A 96 2.28 -7.17 -24.92
C HIS A 96 1.69 -7.85 -26.16
N ALA A 97 1.18 -9.08 -26.02
CA ALA A 97 0.59 -9.82 -27.15
C ALA A 97 -0.63 -9.09 -27.75
N MET A 98 -1.50 -8.53 -26.89
CA MET A 98 -2.64 -7.74 -27.36
C MET A 98 -2.21 -6.47 -28.09
N ILE A 99 -1.18 -5.78 -27.60
CA ILE A 99 -0.63 -4.58 -28.25
C ILE A 99 0.02 -4.93 -29.59
N GLU A 100 0.80 -6.02 -29.64
CA GLU A 100 1.44 -6.48 -30.88
C GLU A 100 0.43 -6.79 -31.97
N GLU A 101 -0.61 -7.58 -31.67
CA GLU A 101 -1.67 -7.90 -32.62
C GLU A 101 -2.53 -6.67 -32.96
N GLY A 102 -2.76 -5.78 -32.00
CA GLY A 102 -3.43 -4.51 -32.21
C GLY A 102 -2.68 -3.63 -33.21
N PHE A 103 -1.38 -3.50 -33.10
CA PHE A 103 -0.57 -2.73 -34.04
C PHE A 103 -0.54 -3.34 -35.45
N LYS A 104 -0.53 -4.67 -35.59
CA LYS A 104 -0.66 -5.34 -36.89
C LYS A 104 -1.98 -4.98 -37.58
N ASN A 105 -3.08 -5.03 -36.84
CA ASN A 105 -4.40 -4.67 -37.35
C ASN A 105 -4.50 -3.17 -37.73
N LEU A 106 -3.93 -2.28 -36.91
CA LEU A 106 -3.87 -0.84 -37.23
C LEU A 106 -3.05 -0.57 -38.47
N ALA A 107 -1.91 -1.25 -38.67
CA ALA A 107 -1.09 -1.14 -39.88
C ALA A 107 -1.84 -1.64 -41.13
N ALA A 108 -2.73 -2.63 -40.95
CA ALA A 108 -3.60 -3.12 -42.03
C ALA A 108 -4.82 -2.20 -42.31
N GLY A 109 -4.95 -1.06 -41.62
CA GLY A 109 -5.99 -0.07 -41.84
C GLY A 109 -7.26 -0.25 -40.97
N ALA A 110 -7.22 -1.08 -39.93
CA ALA A 110 -8.33 -1.20 -39.01
C ALA A 110 -8.61 0.10 -38.25
N ASN A 111 -9.87 0.38 -37.97
CA ASN A 111 -10.26 1.55 -37.19
C ASN A 111 -9.89 1.34 -35.70
N PRO A 112 -9.10 2.24 -35.08
CA PRO A 112 -8.68 2.10 -33.69
C PRO A 112 -9.83 1.99 -32.69
N MET A 113 -10.92 2.71 -32.93
CA MET A 113 -12.08 2.71 -32.01
C MET A 113 -12.90 1.40 -32.13
N GLU A 114 -12.97 0.83 -33.31
CA GLU A 114 -13.58 -0.49 -33.51
C GLU A 114 -12.74 -1.60 -32.85
N LEU A 115 -11.41 -1.51 -33.01
CA LEU A 115 -10.49 -2.43 -32.35
C LEU A 115 -10.61 -2.36 -30.83
N LYS A 116 -10.66 -1.15 -30.26
CA LYS A 116 -10.88 -0.95 -28.82
C LYS A 116 -12.18 -1.63 -28.34
N ARG A 117 -13.31 -1.38 -29.04
CA ARG A 117 -14.60 -2.02 -28.72
C ARG A 117 -14.54 -3.54 -28.80
N GLY A 118 -13.79 -4.06 -29.78
CA GLY A 118 -13.55 -5.51 -29.93
C GLY A 118 -12.79 -6.09 -28.74
N LEU A 119 -11.71 -5.43 -28.31
CA LEU A 119 -10.93 -5.82 -27.15
C LEU A 119 -11.76 -5.79 -25.85
N GLU A 120 -12.55 -4.74 -25.63
CA GLU A 120 -13.45 -4.63 -24.46
C GLU A 120 -14.46 -5.76 -24.40
N LYS A 121 -15.12 -6.07 -25.52
CA LYS A 121 -16.08 -7.18 -25.60
C LYS A 121 -15.39 -8.54 -25.40
N GLY A 122 -14.27 -8.77 -26.06
CA GLY A 122 -13.49 -9.99 -25.91
C GLY A 122 -13.01 -10.22 -24.49
N SER A 123 -12.50 -9.17 -23.85
CA SER A 123 -12.06 -9.21 -22.45
C SER A 123 -13.20 -9.58 -21.51
N ALA A 124 -14.39 -8.99 -21.67
CA ALA A 124 -15.55 -9.31 -20.85
C ALA A 124 -15.93 -10.81 -20.94
N VAL A 125 -15.97 -11.35 -22.16
CA VAL A 125 -16.28 -12.78 -22.37
C VAL A 125 -15.22 -13.70 -21.75
N ILE A 126 -13.94 -13.36 -21.90
CA ILE A 126 -12.85 -14.14 -21.32
C ILE A 126 -12.91 -14.12 -19.80
N VAL A 127 -13.15 -12.94 -19.20
CA VAL A 127 -13.27 -12.80 -17.73
C VAL A 127 -14.44 -13.64 -17.20
N ASP A 128 -15.59 -13.63 -17.86
CA ASP A 128 -16.75 -14.44 -17.46
C ASP A 128 -16.45 -15.95 -17.55
N GLU A 129 -15.69 -16.37 -18.57
CA GLU A 129 -15.33 -17.77 -18.72
C GLU A 129 -14.26 -18.19 -17.68
N LEU A 130 -13.29 -17.33 -17.38
CA LEU A 130 -12.31 -17.57 -16.32
C LEU A 130 -12.99 -17.70 -14.94
N LYS A 131 -14.01 -16.88 -14.66
CA LYS A 131 -14.79 -17.01 -13.41
C LYS A 131 -15.48 -18.36 -13.28
N LYS A 132 -16.00 -18.93 -14.39
CA LYS A 132 -16.60 -20.26 -14.38
C LYS A 132 -15.58 -21.39 -14.17
N GLN A 133 -14.36 -21.21 -14.67
CA GLN A 133 -13.27 -22.17 -14.52
C GLN A 133 -12.55 -22.05 -13.17
N SER A 134 -12.67 -20.91 -12.49
CA SER A 134 -12.06 -20.69 -11.19
C SER A 134 -12.63 -21.64 -10.13
N ARG A 135 -11.77 -22.11 -9.25
CA ARG A 135 -12.12 -22.97 -8.12
C ARG A 135 -11.75 -22.30 -6.82
N ALA A 136 -12.70 -22.18 -5.91
CA ALA A 136 -12.42 -21.69 -4.57
C ALA A 136 -11.58 -22.73 -3.78
N LEU A 137 -10.60 -22.26 -3.05
CA LEU A 137 -9.81 -23.08 -2.12
C LEU A 137 -10.71 -23.47 -0.94
N LYS A 138 -10.58 -24.70 -0.47
CA LYS A 138 -11.42 -25.23 0.64
C LYS A 138 -10.61 -25.87 1.75
N THR A 139 -9.37 -26.23 1.49
CA THR A 139 -8.54 -26.91 2.48
C THR A 139 -7.23 -26.17 2.70
N LYS A 140 -6.66 -26.37 3.88
CA LYS A 140 -5.35 -25.83 4.25
C LYS A 140 -4.24 -26.28 3.28
N GLU A 141 -4.33 -27.52 2.80
CA GLU A 141 -3.36 -28.05 1.84
C GLU A 141 -3.45 -27.35 0.49
N GLU A 142 -4.66 -27.03 0.02
CA GLU A 142 -4.84 -26.26 -1.22
C GLU A 142 -4.29 -24.83 -1.06
N THR A 143 -4.51 -24.21 0.09
CA THR A 143 -3.94 -22.89 0.42
C THR A 143 -2.41 -22.94 0.46
N ALA A 144 -1.83 -23.97 1.11
CA ALA A 144 -0.39 -24.15 1.14
C ALA A 144 0.21 -24.36 -0.26
N GLN A 145 -0.48 -25.09 -1.13
CA GLN A 145 -0.02 -25.29 -2.52
C GLN A 145 0.01 -23.98 -3.31
N VAL A 146 -1.03 -23.15 -3.20
CA VAL A 146 -1.07 -21.83 -3.87
C VAL A 146 0.01 -20.92 -3.33
N ALA A 147 0.14 -20.82 -2.00
CA ALA A 147 1.17 -20.01 -1.36
C ALA A 147 2.59 -20.48 -1.72
N THR A 148 2.82 -21.80 -1.81
CA THR A 148 4.10 -22.39 -2.26
C THR A 148 4.44 -22.01 -3.69
N ILE A 149 3.45 -22.02 -4.60
CA ILE A 149 3.67 -21.62 -5.99
C ILE A 149 4.02 -20.13 -6.08
N SER A 150 3.32 -19.30 -5.33
CA SER A 150 3.53 -17.84 -5.33
C SER A 150 4.89 -17.46 -4.71
N ALA A 151 5.24 -18.07 -3.57
CA ALA A 151 6.51 -17.82 -2.88
C ALA A 151 7.70 -18.55 -3.51
N ASN A 152 7.44 -19.54 -4.37
CA ASN A 152 8.43 -20.50 -4.89
C ASN A 152 9.23 -21.23 -3.78
N ASP A 153 8.62 -21.39 -2.59
CA ASP A 153 9.19 -22.02 -1.41
C ASP A 153 8.12 -22.75 -0.60
N GLU A 154 8.31 -24.05 -0.38
CA GLU A 154 7.35 -24.89 0.35
C GLU A 154 7.27 -24.53 1.83
N SER A 155 8.36 -24.08 2.45
CA SER A 155 8.40 -23.71 3.86
C SER A 155 7.57 -22.45 4.11
N ILE A 156 7.70 -21.45 3.25
CA ILE A 156 6.90 -20.21 3.28
C ILE A 156 5.44 -20.54 3.00
N GLY A 157 5.16 -21.40 2.03
CA GLY A 157 3.79 -21.82 1.73
C GLY A 157 3.06 -22.46 2.92
N LYS A 158 3.76 -23.29 3.70
CA LYS A 158 3.22 -23.87 4.94
C LYS A 158 2.97 -22.82 6.02
N ILE A 159 3.93 -21.94 6.26
CA ILE A 159 3.79 -20.85 7.25
C ILE A 159 2.59 -19.97 6.93
N ILE A 160 2.39 -19.58 5.66
CA ILE A 160 1.23 -18.79 5.24
C ILE A 160 -0.08 -19.56 5.45
N ALA A 161 -0.13 -20.85 5.11
CA ALA A 161 -1.33 -21.66 5.33
C ALA A 161 -1.66 -21.85 6.81
N ASP A 162 -0.64 -22.00 7.67
CA ASP A 162 -0.80 -22.08 9.12
C ASP A 162 -1.32 -20.74 9.68
N ALA A 163 -0.77 -19.62 9.19
CA ALA A 163 -1.23 -18.29 9.58
C ALA A 163 -2.68 -18.04 9.14
N MET A 164 -3.05 -18.39 7.90
CA MET A 164 -4.43 -18.26 7.41
C MET A 164 -5.43 -19.11 8.21
N GLU A 165 -5.05 -20.34 8.57
CA GLU A 165 -5.90 -21.17 9.43
C GLU A 165 -6.10 -20.54 10.81
N ALA A 166 -5.07 -19.88 11.36
CA ALA A 166 -5.12 -19.26 12.68
C ALA A 166 -5.95 -17.97 12.70
N VAL A 167 -5.92 -17.16 11.61
CA VAL A 167 -6.67 -15.88 11.55
C VAL A 167 -8.03 -15.98 10.84
N GLY A 168 -8.28 -17.10 10.12
CA GLY A 168 -9.50 -17.30 9.33
C GLY A 168 -9.53 -16.54 8.01
N ASP A 169 -10.63 -16.74 7.24
CA ASP A 169 -10.78 -16.22 5.88
C ASP A 169 -10.80 -14.68 5.79
N ASP A 170 -11.25 -14.00 6.84
CA ASP A 170 -11.32 -12.55 6.92
C ASP A 170 -10.07 -11.92 7.58
N GLY A 171 -9.10 -12.75 7.97
CA GLY A 171 -7.88 -12.30 8.63
C GLY A 171 -6.91 -11.61 7.68
N VAL A 172 -6.18 -10.62 8.18
CA VAL A 172 -5.14 -9.90 7.43
C VAL A 172 -3.78 -10.50 7.78
N ILE A 173 -3.01 -10.87 6.76
CA ILE A 173 -1.63 -11.34 6.90
C ILE A 173 -0.71 -10.24 6.36
N THR A 174 0.22 -9.80 7.19
CA THR A 174 1.29 -8.86 6.83
C THR A 174 2.64 -9.54 6.92
N VAL A 175 3.59 -9.09 6.11
CA VAL A 175 4.97 -9.58 6.13
C VAL A 175 5.87 -8.45 6.61
N GLU A 176 6.66 -8.72 7.63
CA GLU A 176 7.61 -7.76 8.20
C GLU A 176 9.00 -8.41 8.30
N ASP A 177 10.05 -7.60 8.23
CA ASP A 177 11.41 -8.05 8.48
C ASP A 177 11.59 -8.40 9.96
N SER A 178 12.18 -9.58 10.22
CA SER A 178 12.46 -10.04 11.58
C SER A 178 13.92 -9.81 11.96
N ASP A 179 14.18 -9.51 13.23
CA ASP A 179 15.54 -9.47 13.80
C ASP A 179 16.11 -10.88 14.04
N THR A 180 15.32 -11.94 13.81
CA THR A 180 15.73 -13.34 13.98
C THR A 180 16.08 -14.01 12.64
N ILE A 181 16.84 -15.12 12.70
CA ILE A 181 17.22 -15.87 11.50
C ILE A 181 16.05 -16.73 10.98
N GLU A 182 15.13 -17.10 11.85
CA GLU A 182 14.02 -17.99 11.53
C GLU A 182 12.80 -17.17 11.09
N THR A 183 12.11 -17.67 10.04
CA THR A 183 10.81 -17.16 9.60
C THR A 183 9.72 -17.80 10.44
N TYR A 184 8.90 -17.01 11.09
CA TYR A 184 7.76 -17.47 11.90
C TYR A 184 6.56 -16.55 11.70
N TYR A 185 5.38 -16.97 12.13
CA TYR A 185 4.21 -16.10 12.18
C TYR A 185 3.78 -15.86 13.62
N GLU A 186 3.20 -14.70 13.86
CA GLU A 186 2.61 -14.32 15.13
C GLU A 186 1.16 -13.88 14.88
N VAL A 187 0.24 -14.38 15.69
CA VAL A 187 -1.17 -13.99 15.61
C VAL A 187 -1.42 -12.87 16.60
N VAL A 188 -1.86 -11.74 16.10
CA VAL A 188 -2.24 -10.58 16.89
C VAL A 188 -3.73 -10.32 16.70
N GLU A 189 -4.48 -10.34 17.78
CA GLU A 189 -5.89 -9.95 17.76
C GLU A 189 -5.98 -8.42 17.69
N GLY A 190 -6.62 -7.90 16.66
CA GLY A 190 -6.71 -6.47 16.50
C GLY A 190 -7.15 -6.03 15.11
N MET A 191 -6.86 -4.80 14.76
CA MET A 191 -7.15 -4.19 13.46
C MET A 191 -5.93 -3.44 12.97
N GLN A 192 -5.63 -3.58 11.67
CA GLN A 192 -4.61 -2.80 10.99
C GLN A 192 -5.22 -1.94 9.90
N PHE A 193 -4.72 -0.72 9.74
CA PHE A 193 -5.13 0.18 8.67
C PHE A 193 -3.97 1.07 8.21
N ASP A 194 -4.01 1.46 6.94
CA ASP A 194 -2.96 2.23 6.27
C ASP A 194 -3.01 3.70 6.66
N ARG A 195 -2.41 4.06 7.79
CA ARG A 195 -2.22 5.45 8.18
C ARG A 195 -0.95 5.61 8.99
N GLU A 196 -0.23 6.68 8.65
CA GLU A 196 0.98 7.10 9.35
C GLU A 196 0.66 8.10 10.47
N TYR A 197 1.62 8.28 11.37
CA TYR A 197 1.53 9.37 12.34
C TYR A 197 1.61 10.74 11.64
N ILE A 198 0.84 11.72 12.11
CA ILE A 198 0.75 13.06 11.50
C ILE A 198 2.07 13.84 11.65
N SER A 199 2.88 13.53 12.66
CA SER A 199 4.13 14.25 12.93
C SER A 199 5.24 13.31 13.38
N PRO A 200 6.46 13.44 12.83
CA PRO A 200 7.63 12.65 13.26
C PRO A 200 7.99 12.83 14.74
N TYR A 201 7.56 13.92 15.36
CA TYR A 201 7.79 14.16 16.78
C TYR A 201 7.03 13.20 17.70
N PHE A 202 6.09 12.41 17.18
CA PHE A 202 5.40 11.35 17.93
C PHE A 202 6.21 10.06 18.06
N VAL A 203 7.30 9.90 17.32
CA VAL A 203 8.13 8.69 17.34
C VAL A 203 8.62 8.38 18.76
N THR A 204 8.44 7.13 19.19
CA THR A 204 8.90 6.63 20.48
C THR A 204 10.18 5.78 20.33
N ASP A 205 10.33 5.05 19.22
CA ASP A 205 11.56 4.35 18.85
C ASP A 205 12.22 4.99 17.60
N PRO A 206 13.26 5.82 17.81
CA PRO A 206 13.93 6.47 16.68
C PRO A 206 14.67 5.52 15.74
N LYS A 207 15.02 4.32 16.17
CA LYS A 207 15.74 3.35 15.32
C LYS A 207 14.82 2.73 14.28
N LYS A 208 13.60 2.42 14.68
CA LYS A 208 12.57 1.85 13.80
C LYS A 208 11.62 2.90 13.22
N MET A 209 11.75 4.17 13.64
CA MET A 209 10.86 5.27 13.26
C MET A 209 9.37 4.93 13.52
N GLU A 210 9.10 4.27 14.64
CA GLU A 210 7.76 3.84 15.03
C GLU A 210 7.30 4.50 16.34
N VAL A 211 5.99 4.54 16.52
CA VAL A 211 5.33 4.92 17.77
C VAL A 211 4.74 3.68 18.38
N VAL A 212 5.18 3.32 19.57
CA VAL A 212 4.60 2.22 20.36
C VAL A 212 3.95 2.81 21.59
N LEU A 213 2.64 2.56 21.75
CA LEU A 213 1.86 2.99 22.92
C LEU A 213 1.34 1.74 23.64
N GLU A 214 1.72 1.58 24.89
CA GLU A 214 1.24 0.50 25.75
C GLU A 214 0.01 0.96 26.55
N LYS A 215 -1.06 0.18 26.49
CA LYS A 215 -2.35 0.45 27.15
C LYS A 215 -2.89 1.86 26.93
N PRO A 216 -2.90 2.37 25.69
CA PRO A 216 -3.35 3.72 25.39
C PRO A 216 -4.85 3.86 25.56
N LEU A 217 -5.26 5.10 25.84
CA LEU A 217 -6.62 5.57 25.59
C LEU A 217 -6.72 6.03 24.13
N ILE A 218 -7.84 5.74 23.47
CA ILE A 218 -8.01 5.99 22.04
C ILE A 218 -9.20 6.92 21.83
N LEU A 219 -8.94 8.12 21.34
CA LEU A 219 -9.98 9.04 20.87
C LEU A 219 -10.26 8.74 19.38
N VAL A 220 -11.51 8.41 19.08
CA VAL A 220 -11.99 8.18 17.72
C VAL A 220 -12.97 9.27 17.34
N THR A 221 -12.66 10.05 16.27
CA THR A 221 -13.53 11.15 15.84
C THR A 221 -13.50 11.34 14.32
N ASP A 222 -14.63 11.78 13.75
CA ASP A 222 -14.74 12.20 12.35
C ASP A 222 -14.45 13.69 12.14
N GLN A 223 -14.17 14.42 13.24
CA GLN A 223 -13.93 15.86 13.22
C GLN A 223 -12.49 16.20 12.87
N GLU A 224 -12.28 17.42 12.41
CA GLU A 224 -10.95 17.99 12.19
C GLU A 224 -10.54 18.82 13.42
N LEU A 225 -9.43 18.43 14.03
CA LEU A 225 -8.92 19.07 15.25
C LEU A 225 -7.93 20.18 14.90
N LYS A 226 -8.34 21.44 15.08
CA LYS A 226 -7.50 22.62 14.80
C LYS A 226 -7.15 23.41 16.07
N SER A 227 -8.12 23.53 16.97
CA SER A 227 -7.98 24.34 18.18
C SER A 227 -7.46 23.53 19.37
N ALA A 228 -6.51 24.07 20.10
CA ALA A 228 -6.06 23.51 21.36
C ALA A 228 -7.17 23.54 22.44
N THR A 229 -8.03 24.55 22.41
CA THR A 229 -9.09 24.78 23.42
C THR A 229 -10.03 23.59 23.52
N ASP A 230 -10.32 22.91 22.39
CA ASP A 230 -11.25 21.79 22.36
C ASP A 230 -10.62 20.51 22.92
N LEU A 231 -9.28 20.38 22.84
CA LEU A 231 -8.54 19.21 23.32
C LEU A 231 -8.09 19.32 24.78
N VAL A 232 -7.81 20.50 25.28
CA VAL A 232 -7.25 20.72 26.64
C VAL A 232 -8.03 20.00 27.72
N PRO A 233 -9.38 20.08 27.81
CA PRO A 233 -10.13 19.40 28.86
C PRO A 233 -9.97 17.88 28.84
N LEU A 234 -9.82 17.28 27.63
CA LEU A 234 -9.58 15.86 27.47
C LEU A 234 -8.14 15.51 27.86
N LEU A 235 -7.16 16.30 27.42
CA LEU A 235 -5.75 16.06 27.71
C LEU A 235 -5.47 16.12 29.21
N GLU A 236 -6.12 17.01 29.96
CA GLU A 236 -6.01 17.08 31.42
C GLU A 236 -6.52 15.79 32.09
N LYS A 237 -7.67 15.29 31.65
CA LYS A 237 -8.25 14.03 32.19
C LYS A 237 -7.33 12.84 31.89
N VAL A 238 -6.81 12.75 30.65
CA VAL A 238 -5.89 11.66 30.21
C VAL A 238 -4.55 11.74 30.95
N ALA A 239 -4.00 12.94 31.13
CA ALA A 239 -2.76 13.15 31.90
C ALA A 239 -2.93 12.74 33.36
N GLN A 240 -4.08 13.04 33.99
CA GLN A 240 -4.40 12.58 35.36
C GLN A 240 -4.52 11.06 35.44
N ALA A 241 -5.02 10.41 34.38
CA ALA A 241 -5.09 8.95 34.32
C ALA A 241 -3.71 8.29 34.09
N GLY A 242 -2.69 9.05 33.70
CA GLY A 242 -1.32 8.58 33.50
C GLY A 242 -1.17 7.58 32.33
N LYS A 243 -2.10 7.58 31.38
CA LYS A 243 -2.09 6.68 30.22
C LYS A 243 -1.71 7.40 28.95
N PRO A 244 -1.06 6.73 27.98
CA PRO A 244 -0.83 7.30 26.66
C PRO A 244 -2.15 7.59 25.93
N LEU A 245 -2.12 8.54 24.99
CA LEU A 245 -3.28 8.89 24.16
C LEU A 245 -2.97 8.69 22.69
N LEU A 246 -3.81 7.90 22.01
CA LEU A 246 -3.91 7.86 20.56
C LEU A 246 -5.11 8.69 20.11
N VAL A 247 -4.89 9.58 19.16
CA VAL A 247 -5.96 10.38 18.53
C VAL A 247 -6.13 9.91 17.10
N ILE A 248 -7.30 9.37 16.77
CA ILE A 248 -7.70 9.03 15.40
C ILE A 248 -8.76 10.05 14.97
N ALA A 249 -8.38 10.95 14.08
CA ALA A 249 -9.24 12.05 13.67
C ALA A 249 -9.22 12.25 12.14
N LYS A 250 -10.20 12.94 11.61
CA LYS A 250 -10.22 13.30 10.18
C LYS A 250 -8.93 14.02 9.77
N ASP A 251 -8.49 14.97 10.57
CA ASP A 251 -7.17 15.61 10.51
C ASP A 251 -6.85 16.27 11.86
N VAL A 252 -5.54 16.47 12.14
CA VAL A 252 -5.08 17.20 13.32
C VAL A 252 -4.06 18.22 12.86
N THR A 253 -4.37 19.49 13.00
CA THR A 253 -3.53 20.59 12.48
C THR A 253 -3.45 21.76 13.46
N GLY A 254 -2.63 22.77 13.14
CA GLY A 254 -2.56 24.03 13.88
C GLY A 254 -2.19 23.87 15.35
N GLU A 255 -2.93 24.55 16.23
CA GLU A 255 -2.68 24.57 17.67
C GLU A 255 -2.90 23.22 18.35
N ALA A 256 -3.86 22.42 17.86
CA ALA A 256 -4.14 21.08 18.36
C ALA A 256 -2.92 20.16 18.21
N LEU A 257 -2.34 20.12 17.01
CA LEU A 257 -1.13 19.34 16.75
C LEU A 257 0.05 19.81 17.59
N THR A 258 0.26 21.13 17.63
CA THR A 258 1.35 21.72 18.42
C THR A 258 1.22 21.37 19.90
N THR A 259 0.02 21.41 20.44
CA THR A 259 -0.24 21.07 21.85
C THR A 259 0.07 19.61 22.14
N LEU A 260 -0.34 18.66 21.29
CA LEU A 260 -0.01 17.24 21.44
C LEU A 260 1.50 17.01 21.40
N VAL A 261 2.18 17.59 20.41
CA VAL A 261 3.64 17.46 20.26
C VAL A 261 4.37 18.07 21.46
N LEU A 262 4.01 19.27 21.91
CA LEU A 262 4.66 19.91 23.06
C LEU A 262 4.48 19.12 24.35
N ASN A 263 3.30 18.57 24.62
CA ASN A 263 3.08 17.75 25.81
C ASN A 263 3.91 16.48 25.77
N LYS A 264 4.05 15.84 24.60
CA LYS A 264 4.95 14.69 24.44
C LYS A 264 6.40 15.06 24.67
N LEU A 265 6.90 16.13 24.04
CA LEU A 265 8.29 16.58 24.18
C LEU A 265 8.63 16.98 25.63
N LYS A 266 7.66 17.53 26.37
CA LYS A 266 7.82 17.84 27.80
C LYS A 266 7.71 16.62 28.71
N GLY A 267 7.33 15.45 28.14
CA GLY A 267 7.10 14.23 28.94
C GLY A 267 5.86 14.27 29.81
N THR A 268 4.98 15.25 29.62
CA THR A 268 3.74 15.41 30.42
C THR A 268 2.68 14.38 29.99
N LEU A 269 2.60 14.07 28.68
CA LEU A 269 1.68 13.12 28.13
C LEU A 269 2.28 12.46 26.89
N THR A 270 2.39 11.13 26.90
CA THR A 270 2.73 10.37 25.70
C THR A 270 1.51 10.34 24.77
N SER A 271 1.64 10.90 23.58
CA SER A 271 0.53 10.96 22.64
C SER A 271 1.00 10.70 21.20
N CYS A 272 0.08 10.20 20.39
CA CYS A 272 0.23 10.09 18.94
C CYS A 272 -1.08 10.52 18.28
N ALA A 273 -0.98 11.11 17.09
CA ALA A 273 -2.14 11.43 16.28
C ALA A 273 -1.96 10.84 14.88
N VAL A 274 -3.02 10.19 14.40
CA VAL A 274 -3.12 9.58 13.06
C VAL A 274 -4.38 10.06 12.35
N LYS A 275 -4.33 10.07 11.02
CA LYS A 275 -5.52 10.38 10.23
C LYS A 275 -6.45 9.17 10.17
N ALA A 276 -7.75 9.43 10.26
CA ALA A 276 -8.78 8.40 10.11
C ALA A 276 -8.65 7.69 8.75
N PRO A 277 -8.79 6.36 8.71
CA PRO A 277 -8.73 5.59 7.48
C PRO A 277 -9.96 5.83 6.59
N GLY A 278 -9.80 5.69 5.27
CA GLY A 278 -10.88 5.85 4.29
C GLY A 278 -11.30 7.30 4.03
N PHE A 279 -12.36 7.46 3.22
CA PHE A 279 -12.95 8.73 2.81
C PHE A 279 -14.48 8.63 2.82
N GLY A 280 -15.18 9.75 3.04
CA GLY A 280 -16.64 9.81 3.02
C GLY A 280 -17.29 8.80 3.97
N ASP A 281 -18.32 8.09 3.51
CA ASP A 281 -19.08 7.12 4.32
C ASP A 281 -18.23 5.93 4.75
N ARG A 282 -17.26 5.51 3.93
CA ARG A 282 -16.33 4.45 4.30
C ARG A 282 -15.48 4.83 5.52
N ARG A 283 -15.11 6.11 5.67
CA ARG A 283 -14.39 6.59 6.86
C ARG A 283 -15.24 6.44 8.11
N LYS A 284 -16.54 6.79 8.04
CA LYS A 284 -17.46 6.66 9.17
C LYS A 284 -17.58 5.21 9.61
N ALA A 285 -17.80 4.29 8.67
CA ALA A 285 -17.86 2.86 8.95
C ALA A 285 -16.57 2.34 9.61
N MET A 286 -15.40 2.71 9.09
CA MET A 286 -14.12 2.28 9.68
C MET A 286 -13.88 2.87 11.07
N LEU A 287 -14.32 4.10 11.35
CA LEU A 287 -14.23 4.69 12.69
C LEU A 287 -15.17 3.97 13.67
N GLU A 288 -16.36 3.56 13.23
CA GLU A 288 -17.29 2.75 14.01
C GLU A 288 -16.69 1.37 14.32
N ASP A 289 -16.07 0.71 13.34
CA ASP A 289 -15.38 -0.57 13.54
C ASP A 289 -14.25 -0.45 14.57
N ILE A 290 -13.43 0.60 14.47
CA ILE A 290 -12.36 0.89 15.45
C ILE A 290 -12.94 1.13 16.84
N ALA A 291 -14.02 1.90 16.95
CA ALA A 291 -14.66 2.19 18.23
C ALA A 291 -15.24 0.91 18.87
N VAL A 292 -15.91 0.07 18.08
CA VAL A 292 -16.44 -1.23 18.57
C VAL A 292 -15.30 -2.13 19.05
N LEU A 293 -14.24 -2.26 18.26
CA LEU A 293 -13.09 -3.11 18.60
C LEU A 293 -12.39 -2.67 19.89
N THR A 294 -12.26 -1.36 20.09
CA THR A 294 -11.55 -0.77 21.24
C THR A 294 -12.46 -0.52 22.46
N GLY A 295 -13.76 -0.76 22.32
CA GLY A 295 -14.76 -0.49 23.36
C GLY A 295 -15.01 1.01 23.59
N GLY A 296 -14.68 1.86 22.61
CA GLY A 296 -14.89 3.31 22.64
C GLY A 296 -16.16 3.75 21.94
N THR A 297 -16.29 5.06 21.81
CA THR A 297 -17.41 5.72 21.10
C THR A 297 -16.84 6.70 20.07
N VAL A 298 -17.42 6.71 18.86
CA VAL A 298 -17.04 7.72 17.85
C VAL A 298 -17.62 9.07 18.26
N VAL A 299 -16.76 10.05 18.49
CA VAL A 299 -17.17 11.43 18.73
C VAL A 299 -17.46 12.10 17.39
N ALA A 300 -18.71 11.98 16.94
CA ALA A 300 -19.16 12.44 15.62
C ALA A 300 -19.86 13.79 15.70
N GLU A 301 -19.55 14.67 14.73
CA GLU A 301 -20.20 15.97 14.58
C GLU A 301 -21.68 15.83 14.26
N ASP A 302 -22.04 14.86 13.40
CA ASP A 302 -23.43 14.56 13.02
C ASP A 302 -24.29 14.11 14.22
N ALA A 303 -23.67 13.54 15.26
CA ALA A 303 -24.33 13.16 16.50
C ALA A 303 -24.42 14.32 17.51
N GLY A 304 -23.97 15.51 17.14
CA GLY A 304 -23.94 16.68 18.00
C GLY A 304 -22.89 16.63 19.12
N MET A 305 -21.96 15.67 19.06
CA MET A 305 -20.91 15.51 20.06
C MET A 305 -19.76 16.47 19.82
N GLN A 306 -19.24 17.07 20.89
CA GLN A 306 -18.09 17.96 20.83
C GLN A 306 -16.90 17.35 21.59
N ILE A 307 -15.69 17.54 21.05
CA ILE A 307 -14.46 16.99 21.64
C ILE A 307 -14.26 17.44 23.08
N LYS A 308 -14.59 18.70 23.41
CA LYS A 308 -14.46 19.26 24.76
C LYS A 308 -15.32 18.53 25.82
N ASP A 309 -16.43 17.92 25.40
CA ASP A 309 -17.38 17.23 26.29
C ASP A 309 -17.03 15.72 26.43
N THR A 310 -15.97 15.25 25.77
CA THR A 310 -15.53 13.85 25.82
C THR A 310 -15.08 13.47 27.22
N THR A 311 -15.60 12.34 27.70
CA THR A 311 -15.21 11.71 28.97
C THR A 311 -14.25 10.53 28.74
N LEU A 312 -13.58 10.07 29.79
CA LEU A 312 -12.67 8.92 29.69
C LEU A 312 -13.41 7.64 29.29
N ASP A 313 -14.67 7.48 29.66
CA ASP A 313 -15.49 6.32 29.34
C ASP A 313 -15.88 6.23 27.86
N MET A 314 -15.76 7.33 27.13
CA MET A 314 -15.98 7.36 25.68
C MET A 314 -14.73 6.97 24.88
N LEU A 315 -13.57 6.92 25.54
CA LEU A 315 -12.31 6.56 24.88
C LEU A 315 -12.18 5.04 24.77
N GLY A 316 -11.74 4.58 23.62
CA GLY A 316 -11.35 3.20 23.43
C GLY A 316 -10.06 2.85 24.16
N THR A 317 -9.78 1.55 24.30
CA THR A 317 -8.55 1.02 24.90
C THR A 317 -7.97 -0.09 24.04
N ALA A 318 -6.65 -0.27 24.08
CA ALA A 318 -5.96 -1.41 23.48
C ALA A 318 -4.78 -1.82 24.36
N GLU A 319 -4.31 -3.06 24.24
CA GLU A 319 -3.09 -3.49 24.92
C GLU A 319 -1.86 -2.80 24.35
N THR A 320 -1.74 -2.76 23.03
CA THR A 320 -0.63 -2.10 22.34
C THR A 320 -1.13 -1.49 21.03
N VAL A 321 -0.63 -0.30 20.72
CA VAL A 321 -0.81 0.33 19.41
C VAL A 321 0.55 0.65 18.84
N LYS A 322 0.80 0.16 17.62
CA LYS A 322 1.97 0.50 16.82
C LYS A 322 1.57 1.40 15.66
N VAL A 323 2.29 2.49 15.46
CA VAL A 323 2.15 3.37 14.29
C VAL A 323 3.52 3.56 13.67
N CYS A 324 3.67 3.10 12.43
CA CYS A 324 4.91 3.22 11.66
C CYS A 324 4.69 4.06 10.40
N LEU A 325 5.80 4.47 9.77
CA LEU A 325 5.76 5.03 8.43
C LEU A 325 5.42 3.90 7.44
N LEU A 326 4.46 4.15 6.58
CA LEU A 326 4.27 3.31 5.41
C LEU A 326 5.47 3.55 4.48
N TYR A 327 6.41 2.63 4.48
CA TYR A 327 7.47 2.62 3.48
C TYR A 327 6.86 2.26 2.12
N THR A 328 6.32 3.26 1.45
CA THR A 328 6.31 3.21 -0.01
C THR A 328 7.77 3.45 -0.43
N SER A 329 8.36 2.51 -1.15
CA SER A 329 9.68 2.71 -1.77
C SER A 329 9.74 4.14 -2.34
N PRO A 330 10.71 4.98 -1.95
CA PRO A 330 10.74 6.36 -2.36
C PRO A 330 10.77 6.41 -3.88
N SER A 331 9.76 7.05 -4.47
CA SER A 331 9.74 7.33 -5.91
C SER A 331 11.03 8.10 -6.26
N PRO A 332 11.66 7.85 -7.40
CA PRO A 332 12.83 8.63 -7.85
C PRO A 332 12.59 10.15 -7.85
N ARG A 333 11.33 10.60 -7.86
CA ARG A 333 10.94 12.01 -7.73
C ARG A 333 11.14 12.56 -6.31
N ASP A 334 11.02 11.75 -5.29
CA ASP A 334 11.15 12.18 -3.89
C ASP A 334 12.62 12.38 -3.51
N LEU A 335 13.54 11.67 -4.17
CA LEU A 335 14.98 11.84 -4.01
C LEU A 335 15.53 13.11 -4.69
N SER A 336 14.78 13.70 -5.66
CA SER A 336 15.21 14.90 -6.37
C SER A 336 14.95 16.22 -5.62
N THR A 337 14.10 16.20 -4.60
CA THR A 337 13.72 17.40 -3.82
C THR A 337 14.58 17.63 -2.57
N SER A 338 15.44 16.68 -2.20
CA SER A 338 16.27 16.78 -0.99
C SER A 338 17.67 17.34 -1.19
N ARG A 339 18.02 17.88 -2.38
CA ARG A 339 19.25 18.65 -2.55
C ARG A 339 19.06 20.05 -2.02
N MET A 340 19.42 20.27 -0.77
CA MET A 340 19.76 21.62 -0.29
C MET A 340 20.97 22.16 -1.05
N PRO A 341 20.94 23.41 -1.54
CA PRO A 341 22.14 24.03 -2.05
C PRO A 341 23.13 24.18 -0.92
N SER A 342 24.33 23.63 -1.08
CA SER A 342 25.46 23.96 -0.23
C SER A 342 25.77 25.44 -0.42
N SER A 343 25.56 26.24 0.60
CA SER A 343 26.09 27.60 0.65
C SER A 343 27.61 27.52 0.66
N ALA A 344 28.23 28.15 -0.34
CA ALA A 344 29.63 28.58 -0.30
C ALA A 344 29.80 29.71 0.72
#